data_8ebb211130316ea6d1483ed3a28feb38
#
_entry.id   8ebb211130316ea6d1483ed3a28feb38
#
_cell.length_a   1.000
_cell.length_b   1.000
_cell.length_c   1.000
_cell.angle_alpha   90.00
_cell.angle_beta   90.00
_cell.angle_gamma   90.00
#
_symmetry.space_group_name_H-M   'P 1'
#
loop_
_entity.id
_entity.type
_entity.pdbx_description
1 polymer ?
#
loop_
_entity_poly.entity_id
_entity_poly.type
_entity_poly.pdbx_seq_one_letter_code
_entity_poly.pdbx_strand_id
1 'polypeptide(L)'
;MLNNRFAGDIFPKVQKLYEAGIEMNGQIVLCKGVNDGEELERSISDLSKYLPHLKSVSVVPVGLSKYREGLYPLEPFEKEDAVRVLELIHQWQKKLYSEYGLHFIHASDEWYILAEQEMPKEESYDGYLQLENGVGMLRLLQTEVEEALKERAGDQRTRHLTIATGKLAAPY
;
A
#
# COMPACT_ATOMS: atom_id res chain seq x y z
N MET A 1 13.91 -4.21 -16.39
CA MET A 1 12.59 -3.67 -16.09
C MET A 1 12.45 -2.19 -16.44
N LEU A 2 12.83 -1.26 -15.60
CA LEU A 2 12.58 0.18 -15.86
C LEU A 2 13.54 0.82 -16.88
N ASN A 3 14.56 0.14 -17.34
CA ASN A 3 15.61 0.67 -18.25
C ASN A 3 16.04 2.11 -17.90
N ASN A 4 16.08 2.42 -16.60
CA ASN A 4 16.42 3.74 -16.07
C ASN A 4 17.89 3.71 -15.61
N ARG A 5 18.77 4.33 -16.38
CA ARG A 5 20.21 4.43 -16.07
C ARG A 5 20.53 5.14 -14.75
N PHE A 6 19.57 5.86 -14.16
CA PHE A 6 19.74 6.58 -12.91
C PHE A 6 19.13 5.85 -11.69
N ALA A 7 18.56 4.66 -11.87
CA ALA A 7 17.92 3.92 -10.80
C ALA A 7 18.90 3.44 -9.72
N GLY A 8 20.17 3.17 -10.09
CA GLY A 8 21.20 2.72 -9.16
C GLY A 8 21.57 3.72 -8.07
N ASP A 9 21.27 5.00 -8.26
CA ASP A 9 21.67 6.08 -7.33
C ASP A 9 20.56 6.46 -6.32
N ILE A 10 19.59 5.61 -6.07
CA ILE A 10 18.45 5.97 -5.22
C ILE A 10 18.88 6.21 -3.78
N PHE A 11 19.66 5.33 -3.17
CA PHE A 11 20.07 5.47 -1.78
C PHE A 11 20.91 6.72 -1.48
N PRO A 12 21.93 7.09 -2.29
CA PRO A 12 22.62 8.36 -2.14
C PRO A 12 21.70 9.59 -2.21
N LYS A 13 20.63 9.53 -2.99
CA LYS A 13 19.63 10.62 -3.08
C LYS A 13 18.75 10.67 -1.84
N VAL A 14 18.25 9.53 -1.38
CA VAL A 14 17.47 9.42 -0.14
C VAL A 14 18.29 9.89 1.05
N GLN A 15 19.57 9.51 1.13
CA GLN A 15 20.48 9.95 2.17
C GLN A 15 20.62 11.48 2.24
N LYS A 16 20.78 12.14 1.09
CA LYS A 16 20.84 13.60 1.02
C LYS A 16 19.56 14.28 1.48
N LEU A 17 18.40 13.72 1.13
CA LEU A 17 17.11 14.25 1.58
C LEU A 17 16.93 14.06 3.09
N TYR A 18 17.33 12.90 3.59
CA TYR A 18 17.33 12.61 5.03
C TYR A 18 18.21 13.57 5.81
N GLU A 19 19.46 13.80 5.40
CA GLU A 19 20.40 14.72 6.01
C GLU A 19 19.90 16.19 5.97
N ALA A 20 19.11 16.52 4.94
CA ALA A 20 18.46 17.83 4.83
C ALA A 20 17.18 17.95 5.67
N GLY A 21 16.76 16.90 6.39
CA GLY A 21 15.54 16.91 7.19
C GLY A 21 14.25 16.94 6.37
N ILE A 22 14.30 16.52 5.10
CA ILE A 22 13.14 16.54 4.21
C ILE A 22 12.26 15.33 4.49
N GLU A 23 10.97 15.57 4.73
CA GLU A 23 9.97 14.51 4.87
C GLU A 23 9.70 13.82 3.54
N MET A 24 9.66 12.51 3.58
CA MET A 24 9.49 11.65 2.41
C MET A 24 8.41 10.60 2.63
N ASN A 25 7.73 10.23 1.55
CA ASN A 25 6.93 9.02 1.46
C ASN A 25 7.51 8.14 0.35
N GLY A 26 7.64 6.84 0.62
CA GLY A 26 8.15 5.87 -0.34
C GLY A 26 7.04 5.02 -0.95
N GLN A 27 7.30 4.46 -2.12
CA GLN A 27 6.44 3.45 -2.74
C GLN A 27 7.29 2.34 -3.33
N ILE A 28 6.94 1.09 -3.01
CA ILE A 28 7.50 -0.11 -3.62
C ILE A 28 6.44 -0.70 -4.55
N VAL A 29 6.71 -0.70 -5.85
CA VAL A 29 5.93 -1.46 -6.82
C VAL A 29 6.48 -2.89 -6.83
N LEU A 30 5.72 -3.81 -6.26
CA LEU A 30 6.14 -5.19 -6.08
C LEU A 30 5.89 -6.00 -7.36
N CYS A 31 6.92 -6.74 -7.80
CA CYS A 31 6.90 -7.59 -8.99
C CYS A 31 7.25 -9.01 -8.58
N LYS A 32 6.35 -9.95 -8.80
CA LYS A 32 6.49 -11.36 -8.43
C LYS A 32 7.76 -11.97 -9.03
N GLY A 33 8.55 -12.65 -8.19
CA GLY A 33 9.80 -13.29 -8.57
C GLY A 33 10.95 -12.32 -8.92
N VAL A 34 10.79 -11.01 -8.62
CA VAL A 34 11.81 -9.99 -8.95
C VAL A 34 12.27 -9.25 -7.70
N ASN A 35 11.35 -8.62 -6.97
CA ASN A 35 11.66 -7.83 -5.78
C ASN A 35 10.73 -8.14 -4.60
N ASP A 36 10.10 -9.31 -4.61
CA ASP A 36 9.32 -9.88 -3.52
C ASP A 36 10.18 -10.73 -2.55
N GLY A 37 9.56 -11.35 -1.57
CA GLY A 37 10.24 -12.20 -0.59
C GLY A 37 11.39 -11.48 0.13
N GLU A 38 12.57 -12.08 0.11
CA GLU A 38 13.78 -11.57 0.78
C GLU A 38 14.19 -10.18 0.27
N GLU A 39 13.96 -9.88 -1.00
CA GLU A 39 14.26 -8.56 -1.58
C GLU A 39 13.32 -7.47 -1.05
N LEU A 40 12.05 -7.81 -0.83
CA LEU A 40 11.11 -6.90 -0.17
C LEU A 40 11.53 -6.67 1.29
N GLU A 41 11.87 -7.72 2.01
CA GLU A 41 12.33 -7.63 3.40
C GLU A 41 13.58 -6.76 3.52
N ARG A 42 14.56 -6.98 2.65
CA ARG A 42 15.76 -6.14 2.58
C ARG A 42 15.42 -4.67 2.30
N SER A 43 14.50 -4.42 1.36
CA SER A 43 14.08 -3.06 1.01
C SER A 43 13.41 -2.35 2.20
N ILE A 44 12.54 -3.05 2.93
CA ILE A 44 11.91 -2.50 4.15
C ILE A 44 12.98 -2.19 5.21
N SER A 45 13.90 -3.12 5.44
CA SER A 45 15.00 -2.94 6.39
C SER A 45 15.89 -1.75 6.04
N ASP A 46 16.23 -1.57 4.76
CA ASP A 46 17.06 -0.46 4.31
C ASP A 46 16.32 0.88 4.41
N LEU A 47 15.04 0.91 4.04
CA LEU A 47 14.24 2.13 4.09
C LEU A 47 13.90 2.56 5.52
N SER A 48 13.72 1.63 6.45
CA SER A 48 13.45 1.95 7.85
C SER A 48 14.58 2.73 8.56
N LYS A 49 15.80 2.67 8.03
CA LYS A 49 16.95 3.44 8.52
C LYS A 49 16.78 4.95 8.35
N TYR A 50 15.86 5.38 7.50
CA TYR A 50 15.56 6.79 7.22
C TYR A 50 14.41 7.36 8.05
N LEU A 51 13.90 6.60 9.02
CA LEU A 51 13.01 7.17 10.04
C LEU A 51 13.77 8.24 10.86
N PRO A 52 13.12 9.33 11.29
CA PRO A 52 11.70 9.65 11.13
C PRO A 52 11.37 10.48 9.87
N HIS A 53 12.33 10.79 8.99
CA HIS A 53 12.10 11.65 7.82
C HIS A 53 11.42 10.90 6.68
N LEU A 54 11.71 9.64 6.46
CA LEU A 54 10.86 8.77 5.64
C LEU A 54 9.68 8.33 6.50
N LYS A 55 8.52 9.00 6.32
CA LYS A 55 7.35 8.85 7.18
C LYS A 55 6.62 7.51 6.97
N SER A 56 6.54 7.08 5.71
CA SER A 56 5.83 5.86 5.35
C SER A 56 6.32 5.29 4.03
N VAL A 57 6.09 4.00 3.85
CA VAL A 57 6.34 3.29 2.59
C VAL A 57 5.11 2.45 2.24
N SER A 58 4.54 2.64 1.05
CA SER A 58 3.49 1.78 0.52
C SER A 58 4.07 0.64 -0.32
N VAL A 59 3.47 -0.53 -0.22
CA VAL A 59 3.74 -1.68 -1.10
C VAL A 59 2.52 -1.91 -1.95
N VAL A 60 2.66 -1.76 -3.27
CA VAL A 60 1.58 -1.95 -4.24
C VAL A 60 1.94 -3.06 -5.22
N PRO A 61 1.02 -3.91 -5.66
CA PRO A 61 1.31 -4.90 -6.69
C PRO A 61 1.53 -4.20 -8.04
N VAL A 62 2.38 -4.78 -8.88
CA VAL A 62 2.57 -4.26 -10.23
C VAL A 62 1.29 -4.39 -11.05
N GLY A 63 0.85 -3.29 -11.64
CA GLY A 63 -0.27 -3.30 -12.60
C GLY A 63 0.16 -3.88 -13.95
N LEU A 64 -0.54 -4.93 -14.40
CA LEU A 64 -0.28 -5.55 -15.71
C LEU A 64 -1.30 -5.08 -16.74
N SER A 65 -0.82 -4.35 -17.75
CA SER A 65 -1.66 -3.92 -18.87
C SER A 65 -1.72 -4.98 -19.99
N LYS A 66 -2.69 -4.84 -20.92
CA LYS A 66 -2.80 -5.68 -22.11
C LYS A 66 -1.64 -5.49 -23.09
N TYR A 67 -1.00 -4.32 -23.06
CA TYR A 67 -0.01 -3.88 -24.06
C TYR A 67 1.41 -4.11 -23.51
N ARG A 68 1.79 -5.39 -23.40
CA ARG A 68 3.09 -5.78 -22.84
C ARG A 68 4.00 -6.49 -23.83
N GLU A 69 3.68 -6.45 -25.11
CA GLU A 69 4.51 -7.06 -26.16
C GLU A 69 5.90 -6.44 -26.17
N GLY A 70 6.94 -7.28 -26.13
CA GLY A 70 8.34 -6.84 -26.07
C GLY A 70 8.81 -6.29 -24.72
N LEU A 71 7.96 -6.24 -23.68
CA LEU A 71 8.35 -5.86 -22.33
C LEU A 71 8.81 -7.08 -21.51
N TYR A 72 9.54 -6.80 -20.41
CA TYR A 72 9.96 -7.83 -19.47
C TYR A 72 8.74 -8.63 -18.99
N PRO A 73 8.76 -9.97 -19.06
CA PRO A 73 7.66 -10.80 -18.61
C PRO A 73 7.50 -10.68 -17.09
N LEU A 74 6.29 -10.32 -16.66
CA LEU A 74 5.90 -10.27 -15.26
C LEU A 74 4.67 -11.14 -15.06
N GLU A 75 4.62 -11.82 -13.94
CA GLU A 75 3.47 -12.61 -13.52
C GLU A 75 2.60 -11.85 -12.53
N PRO A 76 1.26 -12.01 -12.58
CA PRO A 76 0.39 -11.46 -11.56
C PRO A 76 0.60 -12.20 -10.23
N PHE A 77 0.32 -11.51 -9.13
CA PHE A 77 0.24 -12.14 -7.82
C PHE A 77 -1.09 -12.89 -7.69
N GLU A 78 -1.05 -14.01 -6.98
CA GLU A 78 -2.21 -14.82 -6.62
C GLU A 78 -2.51 -14.69 -5.13
N LYS A 79 -3.61 -15.27 -4.67
CA LYS A 79 -4.06 -15.18 -3.28
C LYS A 79 -2.97 -15.60 -2.27
N GLU A 80 -2.33 -16.73 -2.50
CA GLU A 80 -1.28 -17.25 -1.62
C GLU A 80 -0.04 -16.35 -1.58
N ASP A 81 0.27 -15.69 -2.68
CA ASP A 81 1.32 -14.69 -2.74
C ASP A 81 0.96 -13.47 -1.88
N ALA A 82 -0.26 -12.99 -2.02
CA ALA A 82 -0.76 -11.85 -1.27
C ALA A 82 -0.76 -12.11 0.24
N VAL A 83 -1.16 -13.31 0.66
CA VAL A 83 -1.08 -13.72 2.07
C VAL A 83 0.35 -13.62 2.59
N ARG A 84 1.35 -14.14 1.85
CA ARG A 84 2.77 -14.05 2.26
C ARG A 84 3.27 -12.61 2.34
N VAL A 85 2.87 -11.77 1.40
CA VAL A 85 3.22 -10.33 1.40
C VAL A 85 2.64 -9.63 2.63
N LEU A 86 1.37 -9.89 2.94
CA LEU A 86 0.71 -9.32 4.11
C LEU A 86 1.34 -9.80 5.42
N GLU A 87 1.67 -11.08 5.54
CA GLU A 87 2.36 -11.62 6.71
C GLU A 87 3.70 -10.93 6.96
N LEU A 88 4.50 -10.74 5.92
CA LEU A 88 5.78 -10.03 6.01
C LEU A 88 5.59 -8.57 6.43
N ILE A 89 4.65 -7.86 5.80
CA ILE A 89 4.36 -6.46 6.13
C ILE A 89 3.89 -6.33 7.57
N HIS A 90 2.96 -7.18 8.02
CA HIS A 90 2.45 -7.15 9.40
C HIS A 90 3.54 -7.44 10.45
N GLN A 91 4.49 -8.34 10.15
CA GLN A 91 5.64 -8.59 11.03
C GLN A 91 6.51 -7.34 11.17
N TRP A 92 6.79 -6.65 10.07
CA TRP A 92 7.54 -5.41 10.09
C TRP A 92 6.78 -4.27 10.76
N GLN A 93 5.50 -4.13 10.52
CA GLN A 93 4.64 -3.15 11.20
C GLN A 93 4.70 -3.34 12.72
N LYS A 94 4.53 -4.57 13.20
CA LYS A 94 4.61 -4.88 14.64
C LYS A 94 5.96 -4.50 15.24
N LYS A 95 7.06 -4.81 14.53
CA LYS A 95 8.42 -4.47 14.97
C LYS A 95 8.61 -2.95 15.04
N LEU A 96 8.30 -2.24 13.96
CA LEU A 96 8.53 -0.81 13.87
C LEU A 96 7.59 -0.01 14.76
N TYR A 97 6.35 -0.45 14.93
CA TYR A 97 5.42 0.17 15.89
C TYR A 97 5.92 0.05 17.34
N SER A 98 6.48 -1.10 17.70
CA SER A 98 7.08 -1.28 19.04
C SER A 98 8.30 -0.39 19.27
N GLU A 99 9.05 -0.06 18.22
CA GLU A 99 10.31 0.69 18.32
C GLU A 99 10.10 2.21 18.13
N TYR A 100 9.22 2.60 17.21
CA TYR A 100 9.03 4.00 16.79
C TYR A 100 7.62 4.55 17.00
N GLY A 101 6.63 3.70 17.35
CA GLY A 101 5.24 4.10 17.46
C GLY A 101 4.57 4.38 16.10
N LEU A 102 5.13 3.87 15.01
CA LEU A 102 4.64 4.00 13.63
C LEU A 102 4.64 2.64 12.94
N HIS A 103 3.61 2.36 12.17
CA HIS A 103 3.56 1.14 11.35
C HIS A 103 4.52 1.22 10.16
N PHE A 104 4.74 2.41 9.63
CA PHE A 104 5.74 2.76 8.61
C PHE A 104 5.52 2.11 7.25
N ILE A 105 5.44 0.77 7.17
CA ILE A 105 5.24 0.02 5.93
C ILE A 105 3.77 -0.39 5.79
N HIS A 106 3.16 -0.10 4.65
CA HIS A 106 1.73 -0.34 4.44
C HIS A 106 1.47 -1.10 3.15
N ALA A 107 0.65 -2.13 3.24
CA ALA A 107 0.10 -2.81 2.07
C ALA A 107 -1.05 -1.98 1.49
N SER A 108 -1.13 -1.88 0.15
CA SER A 108 -2.32 -1.32 -0.50
C SER A 108 -3.54 -2.22 -0.28
N ASP A 109 -4.73 -1.64 -0.40
CA ASP A 109 -6.02 -2.34 -0.24
C ASP A 109 -6.13 -3.55 -1.18
N GLU A 110 -5.51 -3.46 -2.36
CA GLU A 110 -5.49 -4.54 -3.34
C GLU A 110 -4.90 -5.86 -2.78
N TRP A 111 -3.90 -5.79 -1.90
CA TRP A 111 -3.35 -6.97 -1.26
C TRP A 111 -4.35 -7.69 -0.37
N TYR A 112 -5.14 -6.93 0.41
CA TYR A 112 -6.18 -7.49 1.28
C TYR A 112 -7.31 -8.09 0.47
N ILE A 113 -7.73 -7.43 -0.62
CA ILE A 113 -8.74 -7.94 -1.55
C ILE A 113 -8.26 -9.25 -2.18
N LEU A 114 -7.02 -9.28 -2.67
CA LEU A 114 -6.44 -10.45 -3.32
C LEU A 114 -6.27 -11.63 -2.35
N ALA A 115 -5.87 -11.34 -1.11
CA ALA A 115 -5.75 -12.33 -0.04
C ALA A 115 -7.10 -12.78 0.54
N GLU A 116 -8.21 -12.12 0.17
CA GLU A 116 -9.54 -12.31 0.79
C GLU A 116 -9.49 -12.11 2.32
N GLN A 117 -8.75 -11.12 2.77
CA GLN A 117 -8.63 -10.74 4.17
C GLN A 117 -9.35 -9.41 4.45
N GLU A 118 -9.77 -9.23 5.70
CA GLU A 118 -10.38 -7.98 6.15
C GLU A 118 -9.37 -6.83 6.11
N MET A 119 -9.89 -5.63 5.79
CA MET A 119 -9.09 -4.40 5.86
C MET A 119 -8.68 -4.12 7.32
N PRO A 120 -7.44 -3.68 7.56
CA PRO A 120 -7.00 -3.27 8.88
C PRO A 120 -7.91 -2.21 9.50
N LYS A 121 -7.84 -2.06 10.81
CA LYS A 121 -8.51 -0.98 11.51
C LYS A 121 -7.82 0.36 11.21
N GLU A 122 -8.56 1.44 11.42
CA GLU A 122 -8.11 2.80 11.14
C GLU A 122 -6.77 3.14 11.80
N GLU A 123 -6.56 2.70 13.03
CA GLU A 123 -5.34 2.96 13.80
C GLU A 123 -4.07 2.41 13.13
N SER A 124 -4.21 1.44 12.23
CA SER A 124 -3.09 0.82 11.54
C SER A 124 -2.55 1.62 10.36
N TYR A 125 -3.21 2.73 9.99
CA TYR A 125 -2.85 3.51 8.80
C TYR A 125 -2.04 4.78 9.10
N ASP A 126 -1.69 5.05 10.38
CA ASP A 126 -0.88 6.20 10.80
C ASP A 126 -1.38 7.55 10.23
N GLY A 127 -2.72 7.73 10.13
CA GLY A 127 -3.33 8.93 9.58
C GLY A 127 -3.39 8.96 8.04
N TYR A 128 -3.35 7.81 7.39
CA TYR A 128 -3.56 7.65 5.93
C TYR A 128 -2.55 8.38 5.05
N LEU A 129 -1.27 8.36 5.43
CA LEU A 129 -0.18 9.02 4.70
C LEU A 129 0.02 8.51 3.25
N GLN A 130 -0.55 7.36 2.90
CA GLN A 130 -0.40 6.70 1.61
C GLN A 130 -1.74 6.50 0.88
N LEU A 131 -2.76 7.30 1.22
CA LEU A 131 -4.10 7.17 0.64
C LEU A 131 -4.09 7.21 -0.89
N GLU A 132 -3.31 8.13 -1.48
CA GLU A 132 -3.18 8.28 -2.94
C GLU A 132 -2.55 7.05 -3.62
N ASN A 133 -1.84 6.22 -2.86
CA ASN A 133 -1.27 4.96 -3.31
C ASN A 133 -2.17 3.75 -3.04
N GLY A 134 -3.46 4.00 -2.75
CA GLY A 134 -4.45 2.95 -2.52
C GLY A 134 -4.32 2.24 -1.17
N VAL A 135 -3.78 2.91 -0.16
CA VAL A 135 -3.63 2.37 1.20
C VAL A 135 -4.71 2.94 2.10
N GLY A 136 -5.64 2.10 2.54
CA GLY A 136 -6.70 2.46 3.47
C GLY A 136 -7.88 3.21 2.86
N MET A 137 -7.98 3.31 1.54
CA MET A 137 -9.10 3.98 0.87
C MET A 137 -10.45 3.32 1.21
N LEU A 138 -10.48 1.99 1.22
CA LEU A 138 -11.71 1.25 1.54
C LEU A 138 -12.07 1.40 3.02
N ARG A 139 -11.10 1.35 3.93
CA ARG A 139 -11.36 1.58 5.34
C ARG A 139 -11.88 2.99 5.61
N LEU A 140 -11.23 3.99 5.03
CA LEU A 140 -11.67 5.38 5.18
C LEU A 140 -13.09 5.58 4.65
N LEU A 141 -13.40 5.06 3.46
CA LEU A 141 -14.74 5.10 2.87
C LEU A 141 -15.78 4.46 3.81
N GLN A 142 -15.49 3.28 4.36
CA GLN A 142 -16.38 2.60 5.29
C GLN A 142 -16.64 3.45 6.55
N THR A 143 -15.58 3.97 7.15
CA THR A 143 -15.68 4.83 8.35
C THR A 143 -16.50 6.08 8.07
N GLU A 144 -16.24 6.80 6.98
CA GLU A 144 -16.96 8.01 6.61
C GLU A 144 -18.44 7.74 6.31
N VAL A 145 -18.75 6.64 5.63
CA VAL A 145 -20.15 6.24 5.36
C VAL A 145 -20.88 5.88 6.66
N GLU A 146 -20.24 5.10 7.53
CA GLU A 146 -20.83 4.72 8.82
C GLU A 146 -21.11 5.95 9.69
N GLU A 147 -20.19 6.92 9.75
CA GLU A 147 -20.38 8.18 10.48
C GLU A 147 -21.50 9.01 9.88
N ALA A 148 -21.51 9.18 8.57
CA ALA A 148 -22.55 9.93 7.88
C ALA A 148 -23.95 9.33 8.08
N LEU A 149 -24.05 8.00 8.18
CA LEU A 149 -25.32 7.31 8.45
C LEU A 149 -25.81 7.49 9.90
N LYS A 150 -24.89 7.65 10.87
CA LYS A 150 -25.28 7.93 12.27
C LYS A 150 -25.92 9.31 12.43
N GLU A 151 -25.48 10.27 11.63
CA GLU A 151 -25.94 11.66 11.72
C GLU A 151 -27.23 11.95 10.91
N ARG A 152 -27.64 11.04 10.03
CA ARG A 152 -28.78 11.24 9.12
C ARG A 152 -29.97 10.38 9.50
N ALA A 153 -31.11 11.02 9.75
CA ALA A 153 -32.40 10.34 9.72
C ALA A 153 -32.71 9.92 8.27
N GLY A 154 -33.04 8.64 8.09
CA GLY A 154 -33.51 8.14 6.79
C GLY A 154 -34.79 8.85 6.36
N ASP A 155 -34.96 9.12 5.07
CA ASP A 155 -36.24 9.49 4.51
C ASP A 155 -36.92 8.22 3.94
N GLN A 156 -38.25 8.26 3.74
CA GLN A 156 -39.02 7.12 3.24
C GLN A 156 -39.03 7.06 1.68
N ARG A 157 -38.11 7.73 1.02
CA ARG A 157 -38.04 7.77 -0.45
C ARG A 157 -37.27 6.58 -0.98
N THR A 158 -37.87 5.86 -1.91
CA THR A 158 -37.17 4.84 -2.69
C THR A 158 -36.33 5.53 -3.77
N ARG A 159 -35.04 5.16 -3.82
CA ARG A 159 -34.11 5.64 -4.85
C ARG A 159 -33.52 4.46 -5.62
N HIS A 160 -33.37 4.63 -6.92
CA HIS A 160 -32.63 3.71 -7.74
C HIS A 160 -31.31 4.40 -8.14
N LEU A 161 -30.20 3.82 -7.75
CA LEU A 161 -28.87 4.34 -8.04
C LEU A 161 -28.09 3.31 -8.88
N THR A 162 -27.31 3.79 -9.81
CA THR A 162 -26.34 2.98 -10.52
C THR A 162 -24.95 3.55 -10.22
N ILE A 163 -24.07 2.72 -9.68
CA ILE A 163 -22.71 3.10 -9.36
C ILE A 163 -21.77 2.38 -10.31
N ALA A 164 -20.92 3.14 -11.01
CA ALA A 164 -19.84 2.60 -11.80
C ALA A 164 -18.56 2.57 -10.95
N THR A 165 -17.97 1.40 -10.78
CA THR A 165 -16.76 1.21 -10.00
C THR A 165 -15.82 0.20 -10.64
N GLY A 166 -14.59 0.11 -10.14
CA GLY A 166 -13.63 -0.93 -10.53
C GLY A 166 -14.09 -2.32 -10.07
N LYS A 167 -13.76 -3.35 -10.85
CA LYS A 167 -14.18 -4.74 -10.56
C LYS A 167 -13.76 -5.20 -9.15
N LEU A 168 -12.58 -4.81 -8.69
CA LEU A 168 -12.06 -5.19 -7.38
C LEU A 168 -12.79 -4.49 -6.23
N ALA A 169 -13.21 -3.24 -6.42
CA ALA A 169 -13.93 -2.47 -5.41
C ALA A 169 -15.45 -2.73 -5.38
N ALA A 170 -16.00 -3.45 -6.37
CA ALA A 170 -17.44 -3.68 -6.48
C ALA A 170 -18.10 -4.41 -5.28
N PRO A 171 -17.43 -5.30 -4.52
CA PRO A 171 -17.98 -5.95 -3.33
C PRO A 171 -18.09 -5.03 -2.11
N TYR A 172 -17.38 -3.91 -2.10
CA TYR A 172 -17.34 -2.94 -0.99
C TYR A 172 -18.24 -1.73 -1.25
#